data_20821a73a22185f3b373489a7a11933f
#
_entry.id   20821a73a22185f3b373489a7a11933f
#
_cell.length_a   1.000
_cell.length_b   1.000
_cell.length_c   1.000
_cell.angle_alpha   90.00
_cell.angle_beta   90.00
_cell.angle_gamma   90.00
#
_symmetry.space_group_name_H-M   'P 1'
#
loop_
_entity.id
_entity.type
_entity.pdbx_description
1 polymer ?
#
loop_
_entity_poly.entity_id
_entity_poly.type
_entity_poly.pdbx_seq_one_letter_code
_entity_poly.pdbx_strand_id
1 'polypeptide(L)'
;MRNPLDVVRSLALGACAVGASGHVLRTLVKEGPEALRRELSTWGDHVRTLMTLLGAADVAQLRRTDVVVTGRTAEQARLLGVDLTRLAHRSDT
;
A
#
# COMPACT_ATOMS: atom_id res chain seq x y z
N MET A 1 1.83 -8.15 -4.29
CA MET A 1 0.60 -7.32 -4.20
C MET A 1 -0.60 -8.25 -4.20
N ARG A 2 -1.30 -8.34 -3.10
CA ARG A 2 -2.39 -9.34 -2.93
C ARG A 2 -3.75 -8.71 -2.61
N ASN A 3 -3.76 -7.49 -2.11
CA ASN A 3 -4.98 -6.83 -1.66
C ASN A 3 -4.80 -5.30 -1.67
N PRO A 4 -5.90 -4.53 -1.54
CA PRO A 4 -5.85 -3.07 -1.55
C PRO A 4 -5.00 -2.46 -0.42
N LEU A 5 -4.92 -3.12 0.74
CA LEU A 5 -4.09 -2.64 1.84
C LEU A 5 -2.61 -2.65 1.48
N ASP A 6 -2.14 -3.65 0.73
CA ASP A 6 -0.77 -3.70 0.22
C ASP A 6 -0.47 -2.52 -0.71
N VAL A 7 -1.45 -2.12 -1.53
CA VAL A 7 -1.34 -0.94 -2.40
C VAL A 7 -1.15 0.33 -1.56
N VAL A 8 -1.99 0.53 -0.56
CA VAL A 8 -1.93 1.71 0.31
C VAL A 8 -0.60 1.75 1.08
N ARG A 9 -0.16 0.63 1.62
CA ARG A 9 1.14 0.53 2.33
C ARG A 9 2.31 0.90 1.42
N SER A 10 2.30 0.39 0.20
CA SER A 10 3.37 0.67 -0.78
C SER A 10 3.41 2.15 -1.14
N LEU A 11 2.26 2.76 -1.41
CA LEU A 11 2.16 4.19 -1.73
C LEU A 11 2.57 5.05 -0.53
N ALA A 12 2.18 4.66 0.69
CA ALA A 12 2.56 5.38 1.91
C ALA A 12 4.08 5.35 2.13
N LEU A 13 4.74 4.27 1.73
CA LEU A 13 6.20 4.14 1.83
C LEU A 13 6.96 4.85 0.70
N GLY A 14 6.27 5.42 -0.27
CA GLY A 14 6.88 6.24 -1.31
C GLY A 14 6.84 5.66 -2.72
N ALA A 15 6.19 4.52 -2.94
CA ALA A 15 6.04 3.99 -4.29
C ALA A 15 5.21 4.93 -5.17
N CYS A 16 5.59 5.09 -6.42
CA CYS A 16 4.82 5.86 -7.41
C CYS A 16 3.75 5.00 -8.09
N ALA A 17 3.98 3.70 -8.15
CA ALA A 17 3.09 2.72 -8.75
C ALA A 17 3.34 1.36 -8.12
N VAL A 18 2.40 0.45 -8.27
CA VAL A 18 2.52 -0.91 -7.75
C VAL A 18 2.22 -1.92 -8.85
N GLY A 19 2.85 -3.09 -8.76
CA GLY A 19 2.63 -4.19 -9.70
C GLY A 19 1.95 -5.37 -9.02
N ALA A 20 1.05 -6.03 -9.71
CA ALA A 20 0.29 -7.15 -9.18
C ALA A 20 0.18 -8.30 -10.18
N SER A 21 1.26 -8.60 -10.89
CA SER A 21 1.24 -9.53 -12.02
C SER A 21 0.80 -10.94 -11.66
N GLY A 22 1.29 -11.50 -10.56
CA GLY A 22 0.95 -12.86 -10.15
C GLY A 22 -0.53 -13.04 -9.80
N HIS A 23 -1.07 -12.12 -9.03
CA HIS A 23 -2.49 -12.12 -8.66
C HIS A 23 -3.39 -11.90 -9.88
N VAL A 24 -3.03 -10.93 -10.71
CA VAL A 24 -3.78 -10.61 -11.94
C VAL A 24 -3.82 -11.81 -12.88
N LEU A 25 -2.68 -12.46 -13.10
CA LEU A 25 -2.60 -13.63 -13.94
C LEU A 25 -3.47 -14.78 -13.41
N ARG A 26 -3.40 -15.06 -12.12
CA ARG A 26 -4.21 -16.12 -11.49
C ARG A 26 -5.70 -15.86 -11.64
N THR A 27 -6.14 -14.64 -11.38
CA THR A 27 -7.55 -14.26 -11.50
C THR A 27 -8.01 -14.37 -12.95
N LEU A 28 -7.21 -13.88 -13.90
CA LEU A 28 -7.53 -13.95 -15.32
C LEU A 28 -7.70 -15.39 -15.82
N VAL A 29 -6.78 -16.28 -15.42
CA VAL A 29 -6.81 -17.68 -15.83
C VAL A 29 -7.98 -18.44 -15.19
N LYS A 30 -8.25 -18.22 -13.90
CA LYS A 30 -9.27 -18.97 -13.17
C LYS A 30 -10.69 -18.43 -13.37
N GLU A 31 -10.86 -17.13 -13.45
CA GLU A 31 -12.17 -16.48 -13.39
C GLU A 31 -12.51 -15.65 -14.62
N GLY A 32 -11.54 -15.38 -15.49
CA GLY A 32 -11.72 -14.67 -16.75
C GLY A 32 -11.61 -13.14 -16.66
N PRO A 33 -11.63 -12.45 -17.81
CA PRO A 33 -11.35 -11.01 -17.88
C PRO A 33 -12.41 -10.14 -17.20
N GLU A 34 -13.68 -10.52 -17.23
CA GLU A 34 -14.74 -9.73 -16.59
C GLU A 34 -14.63 -9.76 -15.06
N ALA A 35 -14.31 -10.93 -14.51
CA ALA A 35 -14.07 -11.06 -13.06
C ALA A 35 -12.86 -10.24 -12.63
N LEU A 36 -11.79 -10.24 -13.41
CA LEU A 36 -10.61 -9.42 -13.15
C LEU A 36 -10.94 -7.92 -13.16
N ARG A 37 -11.72 -7.48 -14.15
CA ARG A 37 -12.13 -6.08 -14.26
C ARG A 37 -12.93 -5.63 -13.04
N ARG A 38 -13.87 -6.45 -12.57
CA ARG A 38 -14.66 -6.18 -11.35
C ARG A 38 -13.76 -6.12 -10.13
N GLU A 39 -12.80 -7.04 -10.00
CA GLU A 39 -11.89 -7.07 -8.88
C GLU A 39 -11.02 -5.81 -8.81
N LEU A 40 -10.44 -5.39 -9.94
CA LEU A 40 -9.63 -4.18 -9.99
C LEU A 40 -10.44 -2.92 -9.67
N SER A 41 -11.69 -2.86 -10.11
CA SER A 41 -12.61 -1.78 -9.74
C SER A 41 -12.87 -1.76 -8.23
N THR A 42 -13.12 -2.92 -7.64
CA THR A 42 -13.31 -3.07 -6.20
C THR A 42 -12.05 -2.66 -5.43
N TRP A 43 -10.87 -3.00 -5.93
CA TRP A 43 -9.60 -2.57 -5.31
C TRP A 43 -9.48 -1.04 -5.30
N GLY A 44 -9.85 -0.38 -6.38
CA GLY A 44 -9.87 1.08 -6.45
C GLY A 44 -10.77 1.70 -5.38
N ASP A 45 -11.96 1.15 -5.19
CA ASP A 45 -12.90 1.60 -4.17
C ASP A 45 -12.36 1.35 -2.75
N HIS A 46 -11.75 0.19 -2.52
CA HIS A 46 -11.15 -0.12 -1.22
C HIS A 46 -9.96 0.78 -0.90
N VAL A 47 -9.14 1.12 -1.89
CA VAL A 47 -8.03 2.08 -1.70
C VAL A 47 -8.58 3.44 -1.27
N ARG A 48 -9.63 3.93 -1.92
CA ARG A 48 -10.28 5.19 -1.53
C ARG A 48 -10.82 5.13 -0.10
N THR A 49 -11.45 4.03 0.27
CA THR A 49 -11.97 3.84 1.63
C THR A 49 -10.84 3.85 2.65
N LEU A 50 -9.75 3.15 2.40
CA LEU A 50 -8.59 3.13 3.29
C LEU A 50 -7.96 4.51 3.43
N MET A 51 -7.82 5.25 2.33
CA MET A 51 -7.30 6.62 2.37
C MET A 51 -8.22 7.55 3.15
N THR A 52 -9.52 7.40 3.03
CA THR A 52 -10.51 8.16 3.80
C THR A 52 -10.36 7.88 5.30
N LEU A 53 -10.20 6.61 5.67
CA LEU A 53 -9.99 6.22 7.07
C LEU A 53 -8.70 6.80 7.64
N LEU A 54 -7.67 6.97 6.81
CA LEU A 54 -6.40 7.56 7.19
C LEU A 54 -6.39 9.09 7.11
N GLY A 55 -7.47 9.71 6.65
CA GLY A 55 -7.56 11.15 6.47
C GLY A 55 -6.73 11.71 5.32
N ALA A 56 -6.39 10.87 4.33
CA ALA A 56 -5.56 11.25 3.20
C ALA A 56 -6.40 11.49 1.95
N ALA A 57 -6.45 12.72 1.46
CA ALA A 57 -7.20 13.08 0.25
C ALA A 57 -6.43 12.73 -1.03
N ASP A 58 -5.10 12.60 -0.97
CA ASP A 58 -4.24 12.26 -2.09
C ASP A 58 -3.01 11.48 -1.60
N VAL A 59 -2.17 11.02 -2.54
CA VAL A 59 -0.98 10.25 -2.21
C VAL A 59 0.04 11.08 -1.44
N ALA A 60 0.15 12.36 -1.71
CA ALA A 60 1.06 13.24 -0.97
C ALA A 60 0.69 13.30 0.51
N GLN A 61 -0.61 13.38 0.82
CA GLN A 61 -1.10 13.33 2.20
C GLN A 61 -0.90 11.92 2.81
N LEU A 62 -1.11 10.88 2.03
CA LEU A 62 -0.88 9.51 2.47
C LEU A 62 0.57 9.30 2.92
N ARG A 63 1.53 9.94 2.26
CA ARG A 63 2.95 9.88 2.62
C ARG A 63 3.30 10.65 3.89
N ARG A 64 2.38 11.38 4.47
CA ARG A 64 2.53 12.05 5.77
C ARG A 64 1.92 11.28 6.92
N THR A 65 1.21 10.18 6.64
CA THR A 65 0.67 9.33 7.70
C THR A 65 1.80 8.57 8.38
N ASP A 66 1.61 8.25 9.65
CA ASP A 66 2.60 7.50 10.41
C ASP A 66 2.67 6.06 9.93
N VAL A 67 3.89 5.54 9.79
CA VAL A 67 4.13 4.14 9.42
C VAL A 67 5.00 3.50 10.49
N VAL A 68 4.48 2.46 11.12
CA VAL A 68 5.20 1.67 12.12
C VAL A 68 5.67 0.38 11.47
N VAL A 69 6.98 0.20 11.44
CA VAL A 69 7.62 -1.00 10.89
C VAL A 69 8.11 -1.87 12.05
N THR A 70 7.71 -3.13 12.06
CA THR A 70 8.00 -4.04 13.15
C THR A 70 8.65 -5.34 12.65
N GLY A 71 9.13 -6.15 13.59
CA GLY A 71 9.64 -7.48 13.32
C GLY A 71 10.95 -7.49 12.55
N ARG A 72 11.11 -8.52 11.72
CA ARG A 72 12.33 -8.74 10.94
C ARG A 72 12.60 -7.62 9.94
N THR A 73 11.56 -7.05 9.36
CA THR A 73 11.70 -5.90 8.45
C THR A 73 12.29 -4.69 9.17
N ALA A 74 11.84 -4.42 10.41
CA ALA A 74 12.40 -3.33 11.21
C ALA A 74 13.87 -3.55 11.54
N GLU A 75 14.24 -4.77 11.88
CA GLU A 75 15.64 -5.13 12.16
C GLU A 75 16.52 -4.88 10.94
N GLN A 76 16.12 -5.37 9.77
CA GLN A 76 16.87 -5.15 8.53
C GLN A 76 16.95 -3.67 8.16
N ALA A 77 15.85 -2.94 8.31
CA ALA A 77 15.80 -1.51 8.00
C ALA A 77 16.77 -0.72 8.87
N ARG A 78 16.86 -1.03 10.16
CA ARG A 78 17.82 -0.38 11.08
C ARG A 78 19.26 -0.64 10.64
N LEU A 79 19.59 -1.88 10.29
CA LEU A 79 20.92 -2.24 9.81
C LEU A 79 21.30 -1.53 8.52
N LEU A 80 20.31 -1.21 7.68
CA LEU A 80 20.51 -0.48 6.43
C LEU A 80 20.46 1.04 6.60
N GLY A 81 20.30 1.54 7.82
CA GLY A 81 20.30 2.97 8.10
C GLY A 81 18.99 3.69 7.82
N VAL A 82 17.87 2.97 7.74
CA VAL A 82 16.56 3.59 7.56
C VAL A 82 16.07 4.17 8.90
N ASP A 83 15.65 5.44 8.89
CA ASP A 83 15.13 6.11 10.08
C ASP A 83 13.66 5.73 10.31
N LEU A 84 13.43 4.66 11.06
CA LEU A 84 12.11 4.17 11.40
C LEU A 84 11.34 5.07 12.35
N THR A 85 12.05 5.79 13.21
CA THR A 85 11.44 6.76 14.13
C THR A 85 10.79 7.90 13.36
N ARG A 86 11.47 8.39 12.33
CA ARG A 86 10.91 9.42 11.44
C ARG A 86 9.64 8.95 10.73
N LEU A 87 9.61 7.71 10.24
CA LEU A 87 8.42 7.13 9.61
C LEU A 87 7.26 7.02 10.59
N ALA A 88 7.54 6.65 11.84
CA ALA A 88 6.51 6.48 12.86
C ALA A 88 5.90 7.81 13.33
N HIS A 89 6.56 8.93 13.07
CA HIS A 89 6.13 10.26 13.53
C HIS A 89 6.01 11.28 12.40
N ARG A 90 5.79 10.83 11.16
CA ARG A 90 5.70 11.74 10.01
C ARG A 90 4.58 12.78 10.13
N SER A 91 3.48 12.44 10.80
CA SER A 91 2.35 13.34 10.98
C SER A 91 2.67 14.54 11.87
N ASP A 92 3.74 14.48 12.65
CA ASP A 92 4.14 15.55 13.57
C ASP A 92 4.92 16.68 12.88
N THR A 93 5.22 16.55 11.59
CA THR A 93 6.02 17.54 10.84
C THR A 93 5.20 18.46 9.95
#